data_4e5f35d8c26317c1df31d98096a07e2b
#
_entry.id   4e5f35d8c26317c1df31d98096a07e2b
#
_cell.length_a   1.000
_cell.length_b   1.000
_cell.length_c   1.000
_cell.angle_alpha   90.00
_cell.angle_beta   90.00
_cell.angle_gamma   90.00
#
_symmetry.space_group_name_H-M   'P 1'
#
loop_
_entity.id
_entity.type
_entity.pdbx_description
1 polymer ?
#
loop_
_entity_poly.entity_id
_entity_poly.type
_entity_poly.pdbx_seq_one_letter_code
_entity_poly.pdbx_strand_id
1 'polypeptide(L)'
;MNIDMLVDEILDSYNKFGLINRSNTENFPNRQNVVSVLQDLQSLIFPGFKYAEDIDPINIRYTTGQKVNNIIAKLTKEIQKSLIYTLTQKKGSAEKIEDSHCFKLSEKTAIALVEEIPEIRRKLSLDTIAAFKGDPAAKSNEEVILSYPGLQAILVYRIANF
;
A
#
# COMPACT_ATOMS: atom_id res chain seq x y z
N MET A 1 18.67 -18.11 33.17
CA MET A 1 18.85 -17.28 31.96
C MET A 1 18.74 -15.84 32.41
N ASN A 2 19.79 -15.03 32.30
CA ASN A 2 19.75 -13.62 32.69
C ASN A 2 19.33 -12.79 31.48
N ILE A 3 18.11 -12.23 31.58
CA ILE A 3 17.50 -11.43 30.49
C ILE A 3 18.33 -10.18 30.20
N ASP A 4 18.90 -9.55 31.25
CA ASP A 4 19.67 -8.31 31.08
C ASP A 4 20.94 -8.56 30.24
N MET A 5 21.62 -9.67 30.45
CA MET A 5 22.77 -10.05 29.60
C MET A 5 22.36 -10.25 28.12
N LEU A 6 21.21 -10.88 27.88
CA LEU A 6 20.72 -11.06 26.51
C LEU A 6 20.35 -9.72 25.86
N VAL A 7 19.78 -8.80 26.62
CA VAL A 7 19.47 -7.45 26.14
C VAL A 7 20.77 -6.71 25.77
N ASP A 8 21.79 -6.77 26.62
CA ASP A 8 23.08 -6.13 26.36
C ASP A 8 23.76 -6.71 25.11
N GLU A 9 23.76 -8.05 24.94
CA GLU A 9 24.30 -8.70 23.73
C GLU A 9 23.55 -8.27 22.46
N ILE A 10 22.21 -8.11 22.52
CA ILE A 10 21.40 -7.62 21.40
C ILE A 10 21.74 -6.16 21.09
N LEU A 11 21.85 -5.29 22.10
CA LEU A 11 22.22 -3.90 21.92
C LEU A 11 23.63 -3.73 21.33
N ASP A 12 24.57 -4.54 21.76
CA ASP A 12 25.91 -4.58 21.17
C ASP A 12 25.87 -5.01 19.71
N SER A 13 25.00 -5.98 19.37
CA SER A 13 24.82 -6.39 17.98
C SER A 13 24.23 -5.27 17.11
N TYR A 14 23.35 -4.43 17.67
CA TYR A 14 22.82 -3.26 16.97
C TYR A 14 23.92 -2.25 16.62
N ASN A 15 24.85 -2.03 17.54
CA ASN A 15 26.00 -1.17 17.29
C ASN A 15 26.96 -1.78 16.25
N LYS A 16 27.21 -3.08 16.35
CA LYS A 16 28.15 -3.81 15.46
C LYS A 16 27.62 -3.94 14.04
N PHE A 17 26.31 -4.14 13.88
CA PHE A 17 25.66 -4.39 12.59
C PHE A 17 24.69 -3.26 12.22
N GLY A 18 25.08 -2.02 12.42
CA GLY A 18 24.25 -0.82 12.22
C GLY A 18 23.63 -0.68 10.82
N LEU A 19 24.16 -1.37 9.80
CA LEU A 19 23.63 -1.36 8.44
C LEU A 19 22.16 -1.86 8.36
N ILE A 20 21.81 -2.82 9.24
CA ILE A 20 20.45 -3.37 9.30
C ILE A 20 19.56 -2.69 10.34
N ASN A 21 20.08 -1.66 11.02
CA ASN A 21 19.36 -0.88 12.02
C ASN A 21 18.91 0.44 11.43
N ARG A 22 17.78 0.93 11.92
CA ARG A 22 17.29 2.25 11.59
C ARG A 22 16.77 2.95 12.82
N SER A 23 17.57 3.85 13.38
CA SER A 23 17.24 4.62 14.58
C SER A 23 16.40 5.87 14.28
N ASN A 24 16.50 6.43 13.06
CA ASN A 24 15.71 7.59 12.65
C ASN A 24 14.74 7.20 11.51
N THR A 25 13.46 7.04 11.88
CA THR A 25 12.39 6.61 10.98
C THR A 25 11.39 7.72 10.66
N GLU A 26 11.62 8.97 11.13
CA GLU A 26 10.62 10.05 11.05
C GLU A 26 10.09 10.28 9.62
N ASN A 27 10.96 10.27 8.63
CA ASN A 27 10.60 10.49 7.23
C ASN A 27 10.79 9.24 6.36
N PHE A 28 10.62 8.05 6.94
CA PHE A 28 10.71 6.83 6.18
C PHE A 28 9.34 6.17 6.05
N PRO A 29 8.97 5.72 4.83
CA PRO A 29 7.71 5.00 4.64
C PRO A 29 7.65 3.75 5.52
N ASN A 30 6.56 3.58 6.23
CA ASN A 30 6.36 2.42 7.08
C ASN A 30 5.74 1.28 6.25
N ARG A 31 6.38 0.11 6.23
CA ARG A 31 5.88 -1.07 5.51
C ARG A 31 4.45 -1.43 5.91
N GLN A 32 4.11 -1.35 7.20
CA GLN A 32 2.76 -1.68 7.67
C GLN A 32 1.72 -0.70 7.13
N ASN A 33 2.05 0.59 7.06
CA ASN A 33 1.17 1.60 6.49
C ASN A 33 0.97 1.38 5.00
N VAL A 34 2.04 1.07 4.25
CA VAL A 34 1.94 0.76 2.81
C VAL A 34 1.07 -0.47 2.58
N VAL A 35 1.24 -1.53 3.38
CA VAL A 35 0.39 -2.73 3.33
C VAL A 35 -1.07 -2.39 3.67
N SER A 36 -1.30 -1.54 4.69
CA SER A 36 -2.65 -1.08 5.04
C SER A 36 -3.32 -0.32 3.88
N VAL A 37 -2.58 0.59 3.22
CA VAL A 37 -3.10 1.29 2.03
C VAL A 37 -3.42 0.31 0.90
N LEU A 38 -2.55 -0.67 0.66
CA LEU A 38 -2.80 -1.70 -0.35
C LEU A 38 -4.06 -2.51 -0.02
N GLN A 39 -4.28 -2.85 1.24
CA GLN A 39 -5.50 -3.53 1.69
C GLN A 39 -6.75 -2.68 1.48
N ASP A 40 -6.69 -1.38 1.80
CA ASP A 40 -7.79 -0.45 1.55
C ASP A 40 -8.10 -0.33 0.05
N LEU A 41 -7.07 -0.24 -0.81
CA LEU A 41 -7.22 -0.26 -2.27
C LEU A 41 -7.84 -1.56 -2.77
N GLN A 42 -7.43 -2.71 -2.22
CA GLN A 42 -8.03 -4.01 -2.55
C GLN A 42 -9.52 -4.06 -2.20
N SER A 43 -9.92 -3.50 -1.04
CA SER A 43 -11.34 -3.45 -0.65
C SER A 43 -12.18 -2.55 -1.57
N LEU A 44 -11.58 -1.52 -2.15
CA LEU A 44 -12.22 -0.64 -3.12
C LEU A 44 -12.28 -1.28 -4.52
N ILE A 45 -11.24 -2.03 -4.89
CA ILE A 45 -11.16 -2.72 -6.18
C ILE A 45 -12.05 -3.97 -6.22
N PHE A 46 -12.09 -4.76 -5.15
CA PHE A 46 -12.89 -5.97 -5.02
C PHE A 46 -13.87 -5.87 -3.83
N PRO A 47 -14.92 -5.03 -3.93
CA PRO A 47 -15.86 -4.86 -2.85
C PRO A 47 -16.57 -6.18 -2.52
N GLY A 48 -16.66 -6.50 -1.22
CA GLY A 48 -17.31 -7.73 -0.73
C GLY A 48 -16.47 -9.00 -0.78
N PHE A 49 -15.28 -8.99 -1.40
CA PHE A 49 -14.47 -10.21 -1.52
C PHE A 49 -13.48 -10.42 -0.37
N LYS A 50 -12.90 -9.37 0.19
CA LYS A 50 -11.74 -9.50 1.11
C LYS A 50 -12.05 -9.20 2.57
N TYR A 51 -13.11 -8.47 2.82
CA TYR A 51 -13.55 -8.12 4.18
C TYR A 51 -15.02 -8.44 4.27
N ALA A 52 -15.46 -8.95 5.41
CA ALA A 52 -16.87 -9.19 5.73
C ALA A 52 -17.60 -7.85 5.92
N GLU A 53 -17.61 -7.03 4.88
CA GLU A 53 -18.37 -5.80 4.83
C GLU A 53 -19.68 -6.10 4.09
N ASP A 54 -20.78 -5.99 4.79
CA ASP A 54 -22.09 -5.98 4.15
C ASP A 54 -22.16 -4.76 3.22
N ILE A 55 -22.22 -5.02 1.93
CA ILE A 55 -22.43 -3.96 0.94
C ILE A 55 -23.91 -3.61 0.99
N ASP A 56 -24.25 -2.66 1.86
CA ASP A 56 -25.59 -2.09 1.88
C ASP A 56 -25.78 -1.15 0.67
N PRO A 57 -26.66 -1.48 -0.26
CA PRO A 57 -26.92 -0.65 -1.44
C PRO A 57 -27.34 0.79 -1.11
N ILE A 58 -27.94 1.01 0.06
CA ILE A 58 -28.39 2.34 0.51
C ILE A 58 -27.19 3.21 0.89
N ASN A 59 -26.18 2.62 1.51
CA ASN A 59 -25.04 3.33 2.07
C ASN A 59 -23.75 3.21 1.20
N ILE A 60 -23.79 2.47 0.10
CA ILE A 60 -22.58 2.18 -0.71
C ILE A 60 -21.86 3.45 -1.17
N ARG A 61 -22.60 4.49 -1.55
CA ARG A 61 -22.01 5.77 -1.98
C ARG A 61 -21.23 6.44 -0.83
N TYR A 62 -21.79 6.44 0.36
CA TYR A 62 -21.19 7.05 1.54
C TYR A 62 -19.94 6.26 1.99
N THR A 63 -20.06 4.94 2.11
CA THR A 63 -18.95 4.06 2.52
C THR A 63 -17.81 4.09 1.51
N THR A 64 -18.11 4.09 0.21
CA THR A 64 -17.09 4.25 -0.84
C THR A 64 -16.40 5.61 -0.74
N GLY A 65 -17.13 6.69 -0.51
CA GLY A 65 -16.56 8.03 -0.33
C GLY A 65 -15.63 8.11 0.87
N GLN A 66 -16.00 7.49 2.00
CA GLN A 66 -15.12 7.41 3.17
C GLN A 66 -13.83 6.62 2.87
N LYS A 67 -13.93 5.48 2.18
CA LYS A 67 -12.76 4.69 1.78
C LYS A 67 -11.84 5.48 0.88
N VAL A 68 -12.35 6.16 -0.13
CA VAL A 68 -11.58 7.03 -1.03
C VAL A 68 -10.82 8.10 -0.25
N ASN A 69 -11.50 8.83 0.64
CA ASN A 69 -10.86 9.86 1.46
C ASN A 69 -9.76 9.29 2.36
N ASN A 70 -9.99 8.15 3.00
CA ASN A 70 -9.01 7.48 3.85
C ASN A 70 -7.78 7.01 3.05
N ILE A 71 -7.98 6.45 1.86
CA ILE A 71 -6.91 6.02 0.97
C ILE A 71 -6.06 7.21 0.55
N ILE A 72 -6.68 8.29 0.07
CA ILE A 72 -5.97 9.50 -0.33
C ILE A 72 -5.13 10.05 0.85
N ALA A 73 -5.72 10.19 2.03
CA ALA A 73 -5.02 10.72 3.19
C ALA A 73 -3.82 9.86 3.63
N LYS A 74 -4.00 8.52 3.70
CA LYS A 74 -2.92 7.59 4.06
C LYS A 74 -1.82 7.57 3.00
N LEU A 75 -2.20 7.49 1.73
CA LEU A 75 -1.26 7.42 0.61
C LEU A 75 -0.46 8.71 0.48
N THR A 76 -1.10 9.88 0.57
CA THR A 76 -0.43 11.18 0.59
C THR A 76 0.67 11.22 1.64
N LYS A 77 0.38 10.76 2.86
CA LYS A 77 1.35 10.75 3.97
C LYS A 77 2.55 9.84 3.70
N GLU A 78 2.35 8.66 3.15
CA GLU A 78 3.45 7.73 2.88
C GLU A 78 4.27 8.16 1.65
N ILE A 79 3.65 8.72 0.61
CA ILE A 79 4.36 9.32 -0.53
C ILE A 79 5.18 10.53 -0.08
N GLN A 80 4.63 11.42 0.76
CA GLN A 80 5.33 12.58 1.29
C GLN A 80 6.61 12.17 2.04
N LYS A 81 6.52 11.18 2.93
CA LYS A 81 7.70 10.64 3.63
C LYS A 81 8.75 10.13 2.64
N SER A 82 8.33 9.37 1.63
CA SER A 82 9.22 8.84 0.60
C SER A 82 9.93 9.95 -0.18
N LEU A 83 9.21 11.01 -0.55
CA LEU A 83 9.77 12.16 -1.26
C LEU A 83 10.77 12.92 -0.39
N ILE A 84 10.41 13.24 0.86
CA ILE A 84 11.29 13.92 1.80
C ILE A 84 12.56 13.10 2.01
N TYR A 85 12.42 11.80 2.27
CA TYR A 85 13.55 10.89 2.43
C TYR A 85 14.49 10.90 1.22
N THR A 86 13.92 10.75 0.01
CA THR A 86 14.71 10.72 -1.24
C THR A 86 15.44 12.04 -1.50
N LEU A 87 14.78 13.17 -1.23
CA LEU A 87 15.38 14.49 -1.39
C LEU A 87 16.48 14.74 -0.36
N THR A 88 16.28 14.32 0.88
CA THR A 88 17.29 14.42 1.93
C THR A 88 18.57 13.63 1.58
N GLN A 89 18.40 12.44 1.00
CA GLN A 89 19.55 11.61 0.58
C GLN A 89 20.32 12.24 -0.60
N LYS A 90 19.62 12.91 -1.53
CA LYS A 90 20.24 13.50 -2.72
C LYS A 90 20.93 14.84 -2.46
N LYS A 91 20.36 15.69 -1.59
CA LYS A 91 20.80 17.07 -1.41
C LYS A 91 21.72 17.29 -0.20
N GLY A 92 21.89 16.28 0.65
CA GLY A 92 22.53 16.46 1.97
C GLY A 92 21.64 17.30 2.90
N SER A 93 21.95 17.31 4.19
CA SER A 93 21.13 17.96 5.23
C SER A 93 21.08 19.50 5.19
N ALA A 94 21.64 20.16 4.17
CA ALA A 94 21.84 21.62 4.13
C ALA A 94 20.72 22.43 3.46
N GLU A 95 19.88 21.82 2.61
CA GLU A 95 18.75 22.55 1.99
C GLU A 95 17.42 22.21 2.70
N LYS A 96 16.72 23.25 3.17
CA LYS A 96 15.35 23.09 3.67
C LYS A 96 14.46 22.56 2.56
N ILE A 97 13.99 21.32 2.72
CA ILE A 97 12.96 20.76 1.85
C ILE A 97 11.65 21.46 2.19
N GLU A 98 11.02 22.10 1.20
CA GLU A 98 9.69 22.71 1.37
C GLU A 98 8.65 21.59 1.56
N ASP A 99 8.28 21.36 2.79
CA ASP A 99 7.30 20.33 3.20
C ASP A 99 5.95 20.54 2.48
N SER A 100 5.55 21.80 2.28
CA SER A 100 4.33 22.19 1.55
C SER A 100 4.34 21.72 0.08
N HIS A 101 5.49 21.78 -0.60
CA HIS A 101 5.62 21.32 -1.97
C HIS A 101 5.55 19.79 -2.07
N CYS A 102 6.24 19.11 -1.17
CA CYS A 102 6.17 17.64 -1.08
C CYS A 102 4.75 17.17 -0.79
N PHE A 103 4.03 17.84 0.10
CA PHE A 103 2.64 17.51 0.41
C PHE A 103 1.74 17.63 -0.82
N LYS A 104 1.75 18.78 -1.52
CA LYS A 104 0.93 19.00 -2.71
C LYS A 104 1.20 17.98 -3.82
N LEU A 105 2.47 17.63 -4.05
CA LEU A 105 2.84 16.62 -5.03
C LEU A 105 2.34 15.24 -4.61
N SER A 106 2.47 14.90 -3.34
CA SER A 106 2.01 13.62 -2.79
C SER A 106 0.49 13.47 -2.88
N GLU A 107 -0.24 14.53 -2.55
CA GLU A 107 -1.71 14.56 -2.65
C GLU A 107 -2.17 14.39 -4.11
N LYS A 108 -1.55 15.13 -5.03
CA LYS A 108 -1.82 15.00 -6.47
C LYS A 108 -1.58 13.58 -6.96
N THR A 109 -0.48 12.95 -6.54
CA THR A 109 -0.16 11.56 -6.92
C THR A 109 -1.16 10.57 -6.33
N ALA A 110 -1.56 10.76 -5.07
CA ALA A 110 -2.55 9.91 -4.41
C ALA A 110 -3.91 10.00 -5.12
N ILE A 111 -4.34 11.20 -5.49
CA ILE A 111 -5.59 11.42 -6.24
C ILE A 111 -5.51 10.75 -7.61
N ALA A 112 -4.41 10.93 -8.34
CA ALA A 112 -4.23 10.34 -9.66
C ALA A 112 -4.33 8.80 -9.63
N LEU A 113 -3.76 8.14 -8.60
CA LEU A 113 -3.94 6.69 -8.43
C LEU A 113 -5.40 6.31 -8.22
N VAL A 114 -6.13 7.08 -7.41
CA VAL A 114 -7.56 6.80 -7.16
C VAL A 114 -8.41 7.01 -8.41
N GLU A 115 -8.08 7.99 -9.23
CA GLU A 115 -8.73 8.23 -10.54
C GLU A 115 -8.53 7.05 -11.50
N GLU A 116 -7.43 6.32 -11.43
CA GLU A 116 -7.15 5.14 -12.25
C GLU A 116 -7.86 3.86 -11.77
N ILE A 117 -8.48 3.86 -10.60
CA ILE A 117 -9.14 2.64 -10.06
C ILE A 117 -10.17 2.03 -11.02
N PRO A 118 -11.04 2.79 -11.69
CA PRO A 118 -11.99 2.22 -12.64
C PRO A 118 -11.30 1.43 -13.76
N GLU A 119 -10.19 1.95 -14.30
CA GLU A 119 -9.44 1.29 -15.36
C GLU A 119 -8.65 0.07 -14.82
N ILE A 120 -8.08 0.17 -13.63
CA ILE A 120 -7.46 -0.97 -12.93
C ILE A 120 -8.49 -2.09 -12.74
N ARG A 121 -9.71 -1.77 -12.30
CA ARG A 121 -10.81 -2.73 -12.15
C ARG A 121 -11.17 -3.39 -13.48
N ARG A 122 -11.26 -2.61 -14.56
CA ARG A 122 -11.54 -3.14 -15.90
C ARG A 122 -10.48 -4.16 -16.32
N LYS A 123 -9.20 -3.84 -16.14
CA LYS A 123 -8.08 -4.73 -16.46
C LYS A 123 -8.10 -6.00 -15.60
N LEU A 124 -8.33 -5.88 -14.30
CA LEU A 124 -8.39 -7.01 -13.38
C LEU A 124 -9.59 -7.93 -13.65
N SER A 125 -10.71 -7.39 -14.10
CA SER A 125 -11.83 -8.21 -14.57
C SER A 125 -11.44 -9.12 -15.74
N LEU A 126 -10.68 -8.59 -16.70
CA LEU A 126 -10.17 -9.37 -17.82
C LEU A 126 -9.13 -10.42 -17.37
N ASP A 127 -8.23 -10.05 -16.45
CA ASP A 127 -7.24 -10.98 -15.89
C ASP A 127 -7.92 -12.13 -15.14
N THR A 128 -8.98 -11.84 -14.38
CA THR A 128 -9.77 -12.85 -13.67
C THR A 128 -10.43 -13.83 -14.63
N ILE A 129 -11.07 -13.31 -15.69
CA ILE A 129 -11.69 -14.14 -16.73
C ILE A 129 -10.65 -14.99 -17.46
N ALA A 130 -9.49 -14.42 -17.76
CA ALA A 130 -8.40 -15.15 -18.43
C ALA A 130 -7.85 -16.26 -17.54
N ALA A 131 -7.64 -16.00 -16.26
CA ALA A 131 -7.19 -17.00 -15.29
C ALA A 131 -8.21 -18.14 -15.13
N PHE A 132 -9.50 -17.81 -15.00
CA PHE A 132 -10.57 -18.80 -14.93
C PHE A 132 -10.63 -19.69 -16.19
N LYS A 133 -10.53 -19.09 -17.36
CA LYS A 133 -10.56 -19.85 -18.64
C LYS A 133 -9.30 -20.66 -18.88
N GLY A 134 -8.17 -20.23 -18.33
CA GLY A 134 -6.86 -20.88 -18.52
C GLY A 134 -6.60 -22.04 -17.57
N ASP A 135 -7.37 -22.15 -16.49
CA ASP A 135 -7.22 -23.22 -15.49
C ASP A 135 -8.44 -24.12 -15.45
N PRO A 136 -8.34 -25.37 -16.00
CA PRO A 136 -9.45 -26.33 -15.96
C PRO A 136 -9.89 -26.73 -14.55
N ALA A 137 -9.08 -26.49 -13.53
CA ALA A 137 -9.40 -26.79 -12.13
C ALA A 137 -10.19 -25.67 -11.44
N ALA A 138 -10.22 -24.46 -12.00
CA ALA A 138 -10.95 -23.34 -11.45
C ALA A 138 -12.47 -23.57 -11.54
N LYS A 139 -13.16 -23.38 -10.41
CA LYS A 139 -14.61 -23.61 -10.32
C LYS A 139 -15.43 -22.34 -10.57
N SER A 140 -14.87 -21.16 -10.25
CA SER A 140 -15.54 -19.86 -10.45
C SER A 140 -14.57 -18.70 -10.49
N ASN A 141 -15.03 -17.54 -10.99
CA ASN A 141 -14.28 -16.28 -10.93
C ASN A 141 -14.04 -15.83 -9.48
N GLU A 142 -14.97 -16.09 -8.58
CA GLU A 142 -14.85 -15.78 -7.16
C GLU A 142 -13.69 -16.56 -6.52
N GLU A 143 -13.53 -17.85 -6.86
CA GLU A 143 -12.39 -18.66 -6.41
C GLU A 143 -11.07 -18.05 -6.90
N VAL A 144 -11.00 -17.62 -8.14
CA VAL A 144 -9.82 -16.96 -8.71
C VAL A 144 -9.49 -15.68 -7.94
N ILE A 145 -10.48 -14.84 -7.63
CA ILE A 145 -10.29 -13.60 -6.88
C ILE A 145 -9.81 -13.86 -5.45
N LEU A 146 -10.36 -14.88 -4.78
CA LEU A 146 -10.08 -15.18 -3.38
C LEU A 146 -8.78 -15.93 -3.16
N SER A 147 -8.44 -16.86 -4.06
CA SER A 147 -7.47 -17.91 -3.78
C SER A 147 -6.23 -17.90 -4.68
N TYR A 148 -6.24 -17.21 -5.83
CA TYR A 148 -5.13 -17.28 -6.78
C TYR A 148 -4.03 -16.28 -6.45
N PRO A 149 -2.83 -16.75 -6.03
CA PRO A 149 -1.70 -15.85 -5.74
C PRO A 149 -1.26 -15.04 -6.96
N GLY A 150 -1.40 -15.61 -8.18
CA GLY A 150 -1.09 -14.93 -9.43
C GLY A 150 -1.94 -13.67 -9.64
N LEU A 151 -3.25 -13.75 -9.36
CA LEU A 151 -4.12 -12.57 -9.46
C LEU A 151 -3.76 -11.50 -8.43
N GLN A 152 -3.35 -11.92 -7.22
CA GLN A 152 -2.86 -11.00 -6.20
C GLN A 152 -1.58 -10.27 -6.64
N ALA A 153 -0.65 -10.99 -7.26
CA ALA A 153 0.58 -10.39 -7.80
C ALA A 153 0.27 -9.39 -8.92
N ILE A 154 -0.65 -9.74 -9.85
CA ILE A 154 -1.11 -8.85 -10.93
C ILE A 154 -1.78 -7.61 -10.36
N LEU A 155 -2.63 -7.74 -9.34
CA LEU A 155 -3.27 -6.62 -8.66
C LEU A 155 -2.22 -5.63 -8.10
N VAL A 156 -1.25 -6.14 -7.33
CA VAL A 156 -0.17 -5.30 -6.78
C VAL A 156 0.62 -4.63 -7.89
N TYR A 157 0.97 -5.37 -8.93
CA TYR A 157 1.66 -4.85 -10.10
C TYR A 157 0.90 -3.71 -10.77
N ARG A 158 -0.41 -3.87 -11.01
CA ARG A 158 -1.24 -2.84 -11.65
C ARG A 158 -1.40 -1.58 -10.81
N ILE A 159 -1.45 -1.71 -9.48
CA ILE A 159 -1.47 -0.56 -8.56
C ILE A 159 -0.11 0.17 -8.56
N ALA A 160 0.99 -0.57 -8.62
CA ALA A 160 2.33 0.01 -8.54
C ALA A 160 2.83 0.63 -9.86
N ASN A 161 2.18 0.33 -10.99
CA ASN A 161 2.60 0.77 -12.34
C ASN A 161 1.50 1.56 -13.05
N PHE A 162 0.78 2.42 -12.29
CA PHE A 162 -0.20 3.33 -12.87
C PHE A 162 0.46 4.57 -13.49
#